data_ea75383bc4652dbfc76a2c3ed8710e21
#
_entry.id   ea75383bc4652dbfc76a2c3ed8710e21
#
_cell.length_a   1.000
_cell.length_b   1.000
_cell.length_c   1.000
_cell.angle_alpha   90.00
_cell.angle_beta   90.00
_cell.angle_gamma   90.00
#
_symmetry.space_group_name_H-M   'P 1'
#
loop_
_entity.id
_entity.type
_entity.pdbx_description
1 polymer ?
#
loop_
_entity_poly.entity_id
_entity_poly.type
_entity_poly.pdbx_seq_one_letter_code
_entity_poly.pdbx_strand_id
1 'polypeptide(L)'
;MDLALKDIRRHLGKFIATIAGVAMLLSIVLVMNGIYQGNIADGIWLIENTATDLWVVEGERGGPFNESSRMPLDSYKSIAATPGVAQASPLALYTAQRDISGKSQQFTIVGYDVFGGLGGPGRVVRGRAIAAPHYEIVADQKLGLDLGGRVVLGTHAYTVVGVTRGAVDSGGNPLVYLSLPDAQEAQFQQDNRALAAARATNLTRLERAGYSAEQANRLLPLLSTQGDTINAVLVRLAPGVDATAVAAHIRDWLYFNVYSTDEERRLMLEGRLSKMSAVLGLFRALLVIVSIVIIALIVYVLTIEKIRSIATLKLIGAPNWVIVRLIMEQSLALTLASFAVAYALRELIVPGFPRTLTFVAGETAATFAVMLAGGALASLMAIWHALRTPPQLALGG
;
A
#
# COMPACT_ATOMS: atom_id res chain seq x y z
N MET A 1 43.10 -8.88 -4.43
CA MET A 1 42.17 -8.78 -5.56
C MET A 1 42.52 -9.66 -6.77
N ASP A 2 43.79 -9.83 -7.13
CA ASP A 2 44.13 -10.59 -8.34
C ASP A 2 43.82 -12.09 -8.32
N LEU A 3 43.96 -12.78 -7.16
CA LEU A 3 43.71 -14.22 -7.05
C LEU A 3 42.21 -14.56 -7.16
N ALA A 4 41.33 -13.81 -6.48
CA ALA A 4 39.91 -14.02 -6.56
C ALA A 4 39.36 -13.74 -7.97
N LEU A 5 39.87 -12.71 -8.64
CA LEU A 5 39.44 -12.34 -9.99
C LEU A 5 39.88 -13.35 -11.05
N LYS A 6 41.09 -13.87 -10.95
CA LYS A 6 41.61 -14.93 -11.84
C LYS A 6 40.85 -16.25 -11.69
N ASP A 7 40.45 -16.56 -10.47
CA ASP A 7 39.68 -17.75 -10.15
C ASP A 7 38.24 -17.66 -10.67
N ILE A 8 37.56 -16.51 -10.50
CA ILE A 8 36.23 -16.24 -11.07
C ILE A 8 36.28 -16.43 -12.59
N ARG A 9 37.29 -15.89 -13.27
CA ARG A 9 37.44 -16.03 -14.72
C ARG A 9 37.62 -17.49 -15.18
N ARG A 10 38.26 -18.34 -14.40
CA ARG A 10 38.47 -19.75 -14.74
C ARG A 10 37.20 -20.59 -14.64
N HIS A 11 36.25 -20.21 -13.78
CA HIS A 11 34.98 -20.92 -13.55
C HIS A 11 33.77 -20.04 -13.81
N LEU A 12 33.83 -19.18 -14.83
CA LEU A 12 32.86 -18.13 -15.13
C LEU A 12 31.43 -18.67 -15.25
N GLY A 13 31.21 -19.82 -15.89
CA GLY A 13 29.89 -20.42 -16.04
C GLY A 13 29.21 -20.79 -14.71
N LYS A 14 29.95 -21.41 -13.80
CA LYS A 14 29.47 -21.75 -12.46
C LYS A 14 29.15 -20.47 -11.66
N PHE A 15 30.04 -19.48 -11.74
CA PHE A 15 29.87 -18.22 -11.03
C PHE A 15 28.62 -17.43 -11.50
N ILE A 16 28.40 -17.38 -12.82
CA ILE A 16 27.21 -16.76 -13.41
C ILE A 16 25.94 -17.50 -12.97
N ALA A 17 25.91 -18.83 -13.03
CA ALA A 17 24.77 -19.61 -12.58
C ALA A 17 24.46 -19.39 -11.09
N THR A 18 25.49 -19.26 -10.26
CA THR A 18 25.38 -18.96 -8.83
C THR A 18 24.83 -17.55 -8.60
N ILE A 19 25.38 -16.55 -9.33
CA ILE A 19 24.84 -15.16 -9.28
C ILE A 19 23.37 -15.16 -9.67
N ALA A 20 22.99 -15.84 -10.75
CA ALA A 20 21.61 -15.88 -11.21
C ALA A 20 20.66 -16.47 -10.15
N GLY A 21 21.04 -17.58 -9.50
CA GLY A 21 20.26 -18.19 -8.43
C GLY A 21 20.11 -17.27 -7.21
N VAL A 22 21.21 -16.68 -6.74
CA VAL A 22 21.17 -15.73 -5.60
C VAL A 22 20.42 -14.45 -5.98
N ALA A 23 20.62 -13.93 -7.20
CA ALA A 23 19.93 -12.73 -7.67
C ALA A 23 18.42 -12.93 -7.75
N MET A 24 17.94 -14.12 -8.14
CA MET A 24 16.52 -14.44 -8.15
C MET A 24 15.93 -14.40 -6.73
N LEU A 25 16.63 -14.97 -5.74
CA LEU A 25 16.22 -14.88 -4.33
C LEU A 25 16.20 -13.44 -3.81
N LEU A 26 17.26 -12.68 -4.07
CA LEU A 26 17.33 -11.27 -3.66
C LEU A 26 16.27 -10.41 -4.35
N SER A 27 15.93 -10.75 -5.61
CA SER A 27 14.83 -10.08 -6.32
C SER A 27 13.49 -10.30 -5.62
N ILE A 28 13.21 -11.53 -5.13
CA ILE A 28 12.00 -11.81 -4.33
C ILE A 28 11.99 -10.99 -3.04
N VAL A 29 13.13 -10.87 -2.35
CA VAL A 29 13.25 -10.03 -1.14
C VAL A 29 12.98 -8.57 -1.45
N LEU A 30 13.54 -8.03 -2.54
CA LEU A 30 13.32 -6.64 -2.97
C LEU A 30 11.85 -6.39 -3.34
N VAL A 31 11.23 -7.30 -4.09
CA VAL A 31 9.82 -7.21 -4.46
C VAL A 31 8.93 -7.26 -3.21
N MET A 32 9.23 -8.16 -2.27
CA MET A 32 8.48 -8.26 -1.01
C MET A 32 8.60 -6.99 -0.18
N ASN A 33 9.79 -6.36 -0.15
CA ASN A 33 9.97 -5.06 0.47
C ASN A 33 9.13 -3.97 -0.25
N GLY A 34 9.11 -4.01 -1.60
CA GLY A 34 8.27 -3.11 -2.41
C GLY A 34 6.78 -3.27 -2.14
N ILE A 35 6.29 -4.51 -1.96
CA ILE A 35 4.89 -4.80 -1.58
C ILE A 35 4.58 -4.24 -0.19
N TYR A 36 5.49 -4.45 0.77
CA TYR A 36 5.31 -3.95 2.14
C TYR A 36 5.19 -2.43 2.18
N GLN A 37 6.11 -1.73 1.53
CA GLN A 37 6.11 -0.27 1.46
C GLN A 37 4.94 0.27 0.60
N GLY A 38 4.61 -0.42 -0.50
CA GLY A 38 3.47 -0.08 -1.34
C GLY A 38 2.14 -0.19 -0.59
N ASN A 39 1.98 -1.22 0.24
CA ASN A 39 0.76 -1.38 1.04
C ASN A 39 0.60 -0.26 2.09
N ILE A 40 1.69 0.20 2.69
CA ILE A 40 1.67 1.34 3.60
C ILE A 40 1.34 2.63 2.83
N ALA A 41 2.02 2.87 1.71
CA ALA A 41 1.81 4.07 0.90
C ALA A 41 0.37 4.14 0.35
N ASP A 42 -0.17 3.04 -0.18
CA ASP A 42 -1.56 2.96 -0.64
C ASP A 42 -2.53 3.24 0.53
N GLY A 43 -2.23 2.71 1.72
CA GLY A 43 -3.06 2.85 2.91
C GLY A 43 -3.26 4.29 3.37
N ILE A 44 -2.23 5.11 3.27
CA ILE A 44 -2.25 6.51 3.73
C ILE A 44 -2.45 7.52 2.59
N TRP A 45 -2.50 7.04 1.33
CA TRP A 45 -2.51 7.91 0.15
C TRP A 45 -3.63 8.95 0.19
N LEU A 46 -4.85 8.52 0.48
CA LEU A 46 -6.00 9.42 0.50
C LEU A 46 -5.91 10.43 1.65
N ILE A 47 -5.40 10.03 2.81
CA ILE A 47 -5.20 10.89 3.96
C ILE A 47 -4.22 12.02 3.63
N GLU A 48 -3.09 11.69 3.00
CA GLU A 48 -2.03 12.65 2.67
C GLU A 48 -2.38 13.58 1.49
N ASN A 49 -3.26 13.13 0.58
CA ASN A 49 -3.58 13.88 -0.64
C ASN A 49 -4.90 14.66 -0.57
N THR A 50 -5.58 14.68 0.58
CA THR A 50 -6.87 15.38 0.73
C THR A 50 -6.75 16.84 1.14
N ALA A 51 -5.56 17.32 1.50
CA ALA A 51 -5.26 18.71 1.89
C ALA A 51 -6.20 19.26 2.99
N THR A 52 -6.44 18.46 4.03
CA THR A 52 -7.28 18.79 5.19
C THR A 52 -6.44 18.79 6.48
N ASP A 53 -6.86 19.59 7.46
CA ASP A 53 -6.19 19.64 8.78
C ASP A 53 -6.88 18.69 9.78
N LEU A 54 -8.22 18.65 9.75
CA LEU A 54 -9.01 17.81 10.63
C LEU A 54 -10.03 16.96 9.85
N TRP A 55 -10.25 15.74 10.34
CA TRP A 55 -11.25 14.79 9.89
C TRP A 55 -12.31 14.64 10.94
N VAL A 56 -13.55 15.04 10.62
CA VAL A 56 -14.71 14.90 11.53
C VAL A 56 -15.55 13.73 11.06
N VAL A 57 -15.82 12.82 11.99
CA VAL A 57 -16.56 11.57 11.74
C VAL A 57 -17.63 11.38 12.82
N GLU A 58 -18.51 10.39 12.60
CA GLU A 58 -19.51 9.98 13.59
C GLU A 58 -18.85 9.68 14.96
N GLY A 59 -19.55 10.01 16.04
CA GLY A 59 -19.08 9.72 17.39
C GLY A 59 -18.79 8.24 17.61
N GLU A 60 -17.81 7.95 18.44
CA GLU A 60 -17.35 6.58 18.77
C GLU A 60 -16.80 5.77 17.58
N ARG A 61 -16.41 6.44 16.48
CA ARG A 61 -15.78 5.81 15.32
C ARG A 61 -14.30 6.17 15.19
N GLY A 62 -13.50 5.20 14.79
CA GLY A 62 -12.05 5.32 14.62
C GLY A 62 -11.63 5.84 13.24
N GLY A 63 -12.24 6.94 12.77
CA GLY A 63 -11.95 7.54 11.47
C GLY A 63 -12.72 6.94 10.29
N PRO A 64 -12.76 7.60 9.13
CA PRO A 64 -13.63 7.22 8.02
C PRO A 64 -13.10 5.99 7.25
N PHE A 65 -11.85 5.60 7.49
CA PHE A 65 -11.18 4.50 6.77
C PHE A 65 -11.11 3.21 7.57
N ASN A 66 -11.10 3.29 8.89
CA ASN A 66 -11.05 2.13 9.78
C ASN A 66 -12.43 1.53 10.01
N GLU A 67 -13.42 2.40 10.21
CA GLU A 67 -14.80 2.03 10.49
C GLU A 67 -15.74 2.82 9.59
N SER A 68 -16.91 2.24 9.30
CA SER A 68 -17.92 2.95 8.51
C SER A 68 -18.54 4.07 9.37
N SER A 69 -18.31 5.30 8.96
CA SER A 69 -18.93 6.48 9.55
C SER A 69 -20.10 6.94 8.69
N ARG A 70 -21.21 7.33 9.33
CA ARG A 70 -22.41 7.86 8.67
C ARG A 70 -22.91 9.08 9.42
N MET A 71 -22.74 10.23 8.82
CA MET A 71 -23.17 11.53 9.36
C MET A 71 -24.25 12.13 8.48
N PRO A 72 -25.21 12.88 9.04
CA PRO A 72 -26.13 13.69 8.25
C PRO A 72 -25.37 14.71 7.38
N LEU A 73 -25.77 14.90 6.14
CA LEU A 73 -25.14 15.86 5.24
C LEU A 73 -25.05 17.26 5.86
N ASP A 74 -26.09 17.72 6.51
CA ASP A 74 -26.15 19.07 7.10
C ASP A 74 -25.12 19.32 8.21
N SER A 75 -24.50 18.25 8.76
CA SER A 75 -23.47 18.37 9.80
C SER A 75 -22.29 19.26 9.37
N TYR A 76 -21.93 19.28 8.08
CA TYR A 76 -20.84 20.12 7.61
C TYR A 76 -21.10 21.62 7.79
N LYS A 77 -22.38 22.05 7.76
CA LYS A 77 -22.76 23.46 7.97
C LYS A 77 -22.50 23.90 9.41
N SER A 78 -22.86 23.04 10.38
CA SER A 78 -22.60 23.28 11.80
C SER A 78 -21.10 23.32 12.10
N ILE A 79 -20.34 22.42 11.49
CA ILE A 79 -18.88 22.38 11.61
C ILE A 79 -18.25 23.63 10.97
N ALA A 80 -18.73 24.05 9.80
CA ALA A 80 -18.26 25.26 9.12
C ALA A 80 -18.51 26.55 9.94
N ALA A 81 -19.55 26.56 10.77
CA ALA A 81 -19.87 27.68 11.66
C ALA A 81 -18.99 27.72 12.92
N THR A 82 -18.17 26.71 13.18
CA THR A 82 -17.29 26.63 14.35
C THR A 82 -16.17 27.69 14.26
N PRO A 83 -15.93 28.48 15.32
CA PRO A 83 -14.84 29.46 15.33
C PRO A 83 -13.49 28.79 15.06
N GLY A 84 -12.70 29.37 14.15
CA GLY A 84 -11.39 28.85 13.74
C GLY A 84 -11.42 27.92 12.52
N VAL A 85 -12.59 27.51 12.05
CA VAL A 85 -12.75 26.77 10.79
C VAL A 85 -12.74 27.76 9.63
N ALA A 86 -11.79 27.59 8.70
CA ALA A 86 -11.77 28.37 7.46
C ALA A 86 -12.67 27.75 6.39
N GLN A 87 -12.74 26.42 6.36
CA GLN A 87 -13.53 25.69 5.38
C GLN A 87 -13.91 24.31 5.92
N ALA A 88 -15.15 23.89 5.67
CA ALA A 88 -15.59 22.52 5.93
C ALA A 88 -16.26 21.98 4.65
N SER A 89 -15.90 20.74 4.27
CA SER A 89 -16.41 20.10 3.05
C SER A 89 -16.86 18.67 3.35
N PRO A 90 -18.06 18.27 2.90
CA PRO A 90 -18.56 16.91 3.07
C PRO A 90 -17.82 15.94 2.14
N LEU A 91 -17.59 14.71 2.62
CA LEU A 91 -16.94 13.64 1.89
C LEU A 91 -17.78 12.36 1.95
N ALA A 92 -18.08 11.79 0.80
CA ALA A 92 -18.70 10.48 0.67
C ALA A 92 -17.70 9.47 0.12
N LEU A 93 -17.62 8.31 0.76
CA LEU A 93 -16.69 7.24 0.40
C LEU A 93 -17.42 5.90 0.35
N TYR A 94 -17.38 5.21 -0.78
CA TYR A 94 -17.87 3.84 -0.85
C TYR A 94 -17.18 3.05 -1.95
N THR A 95 -17.03 1.74 -1.73
CA THR A 95 -16.42 0.83 -2.69
C THR A 95 -17.49 0.20 -3.57
N ALA A 96 -17.27 0.22 -4.87
CA ALA A 96 -18.13 -0.38 -5.88
C ALA A 96 -17.36 -1.41 -6.69
N GLN A 97 -18.07 -2.44 -7.15
CA GLN A 97 -17.55 -3.40 -8.10
C GLN A 97 -18.44 -3.35 -9.36
N ARG A 98 -17.82 -3.12 -10.52
CA ARG A 98 -18.53 -3.01 -11.80
C ARG A 98 -17.73 -3.66 -12.91
N ASP A 99 -18.43 -4.04 -13.95
CA ASP A 99 -17.80 -4.47 -15.20
C ASP A 99 -17.37 -3.21 -15.98
N ILE A 100 -16.07 -3.09 -16.17
CA ILE A 100 -15.43 -2.03 -16.96
C ILE A 100 -14.67 -2.71 -18.09
N SER A 101 -15.07 -2.46 -19.32
CA SER A 101 -14.44 -3.04 -20.54
C SER A 101 -14.35 -4.57 -20.49
N GLY A 102 -15.40 -5.27 -20.00
CA GLY A 102 -15.47 -6.73 -19.92
C GLY A 102 -14.65 -7.35 -18.78
N LYS A 103 -14.16 -6.54 -17.84
CA LYS A 103 -13.47 -7.00 -16.62
C LYS A 103 -14.19 -6.49 -15.39
N SER A 104 -14.49 -7.38 -14.46
CA SER A 104 -15.02 -6.99 -13.15
C SER A 104 -13.92 -6.32 -12.35
N GLN A 105 -14.07 -5.01 -12.11
CA GLN A 105 -13.11 -4.20 -11.38
C GLN A 105 -13.74 -3.62 -10.11
N GLN A 106 -12.97 -3.64 -9.03
CA GLN A 106 -13.31 -2.99 -7.78
C GLN A 106 -12.61 -1.63 -7.72
N PHE A 107 -13.36 -0.59 -7.34
CA PHE A 107 -12.84 0.76 -7.18
C PHE A 107 -13.59 1.49 -6.07
N THR A 108 -12.99 2.53 -5.53
CA THR A 108 -13.61 3.35 -4.49
C THR A 108 -14.02 4.70 -5.05
N ILE A 109 -15.30 5.03 -4.86
CA ILE A 109 -15.88 6.30 -5.25
C ILE A 109 -15.65 7.30 -4.12
N VAL A 110 -15.14 8.47 -4.51
CA VAL A 110 -14.95 9.65 -3.65
C VAL A 110 -15.87 10.73 -4.14
N GLY A 111 -16.96 10.97 -3.38
CA GLY A 111 -17.87 12.08 -3.60
C GLY A 111 -17.43 13.29 -2.80
N TYR A 112 -17.19 14.40 -3.47
CA TYR A 112 -16.72 15.63 -2.84
C TYR A 112 -17.47 16.86 -3.39
N ASP A 113 -17.40 17.97 -2.67
CA ASP A 113 -17.91 19.24 -3.16
C ASP A 113 -16.96 19.82 -4.20
N VAL A 114 -17.35 19.73 -5.47
CA VAL A 114 -16.54 20.17 -6.61
C VAL A 114 -16.24 21.66 -6.62
N PHE A 115 -17.05 22.47 -5.92
CA PHE A 115 -16.86 23.91 -5.79
C PHE A 115 -16.20 24.31 -4.46
N GLY A 116 -16.18 23.40 -3.48
CA GLY A 116 -15.61 23.63 -2.17
C GLY A 116 -14.11 23.41 -2.06
N GLY A 117 -13.51 22.64 -2.96
CA GLY A 117 -12.06 22.49 -3.06
C GLY A 117 -11.37 21.51 -2.09
N LEU A 118 -12.09 20.89 -1.13
CA LEU A 118 -11.55 19.84 -0.27
C LEU A 118 -12.00 18.45 -0.72
N GLY A 119 -11.12 17.47 -0.63
CA GLY A 119 -11.42 16.07 -0.94
C GLY A 119 -11.41 15.71 -2.43
N GLY A 120 -11.13 16.66 -3.31
CA GLY A 120 -11.01 16.43 -4.74
C GLY A 120 -9.71 15.72 -5.14
N PRO A 121 -9.56 15.39 -6.45
CA PRO A 121 -8.36 14.75 -6.96
C PRO A 121 -7.15 15.66 -6.79
N GLY A 122 -6.15 15.25 -6.02
CA GLY A 122 -4.99 16.08 -5.69
C GLY A 122 -4.18 16.49 -6.92
N ARG A 123 -3.95 15.55 -7.87
CA ARG A 123 -3.24 15.83 -9.13
C ARG A 123 -3.87 15.07 -10.30
N VAL A 124 -4.43 15.81 -11.22
CA VAL A 124 -4.88 15.30 -12.52
C VAL A 124 -3.69 15.30 -13.48
N VAL A 125 -3.34 14.14 -14.04
CA VAL A 125 -2.20 14.01 -14.97
C VAL A 125 -2.59 14.17 -16.42
N ARG A 126 -3.86 13.91 -16.77
CA ARG A 126 -4.43 14.12 -18.11
C ARG A 126 -5.85 14.65 -17.97
N GLY A 127 -6.23 15.58 -18.84
CA GLY A 127 -7.55 16.20 -18.78
C GLY A 127 -7.64 17.33 -17.73
N ARG A 128 -8.79 17.44 -17.09
CA ARG A 128 -9.11 18.50 -16.09
C ARG A 128 -9.82 17.91 -14.87
N ALA A 129 -9.91 18.69 -13.80
CA ALA A 129 -10.80 18.39 -12.68
C ALA A 129 -12.28 18.51 -13.11
N ILE A 130 -13.17 17.95 -12.29
CA ILE A 130 -14.62 18.10 -12.47
C ILE A 130 -14.98 19.57 -12.38
N ALA A 131 -15.76 20.05 -13.35
CA ALA A 131 -16.23 21.43 -13.43
C ALA A 131 -17.76 21.53 -13.48
N ALA A 132 -18.44 20.42 -13.79
CA ALA A 132 -19.91 20.34 -13.79
C ALA A 132 -20.40 19.62 -12.52
N PRO A 133 -21.58 20.00 -11.99
CA PRO A 133 -22.14 19.36 -10.80
C PRO A 133 -22.57 17.91 -11.02
N HIS A 134 -22.78 17.50 -12.28
CA HIS A 134 -23.28 16.16 -12.64
C HIS A 134 -22.58 15.57 -13.86
N TYR A 135 -22.53 14.24 -13.88
CA TYR A 135 -22.14 13.38 -15.02
C TYR A 135 -20.69 13.51 -15.48
N GLU A 136 -19.81 14.09 -14.67
CA GLU A 136 -18.37 14.11 -14.90
C GLU A 136 -17.65 13.24 -13.85
N ILE A 137 -16.61 12.51 -14.30
CA ILE A 137 -15.76 11.75 -13.40
C ILE A 137 -14.29 12.02 -13.68
N VAL A 138 -13.48 11.93 -12.61
CA VAL A 138 -12.03 11.81 -12.70
C VAL A 138 -11.66 10.43 -12.14
N ALA A 139 -10.98 9.62 -12.96
CA ALA A 139 -10.68 8.23 -12.63
C ALA A 139 -9.17 7.98 -12.60
N ASP A 140 -8.73 7.02 -11.77
CA ASP A 140 -7.32 6.61 -11.81
C ASP A 140 -7.01 5.78 -13.07
N GLN A 141 -5.79 5.96 -13.60
CA GLN A 141 -5.33 5.28 -14.81
C GLN A 141 -5.38 3.75 -14.74
N LYS A 142 -5.35 3.16 -13.51
CA LYS A 142 -5.46 1.71 -13.31
C LYS A 142 -6.79 1.13 -13.80
N LEU A 143 -7.83 1.95 -13.91
CA LEU A 143 -9.13 1.52 -14.45
C LEU A 143 -9.12 1.34 -15.97
N GLY A 144 -8.10 1.84 -16.66
CA GLY A 144 -8.00 1.73 -18.12
C GLY A 144 -9.06 2.53 -18.87
N LEU A 145 -9.59 3.58 -18.26
CA LEU A 145 -10.60 4.45 -18.88
C LEU A 145 -9.91 5.57 -19.66
N ASP A 146 -10.37 5.74 -20.90
CA ASP A 146 -9.86 6.81 -21.76
C ASP A 146 -10.55 8.15 -21.48
N LEU A 147 -9.80 9.23 -21.66
CA LEU A 147 -10.33 10.59 -21.56
C LEU A 147 -11.45 10.80 -22.58
N GLY A 148 -12.59 11.35 -22.13
CA GLY A 148 -13.80 11.49 -22.96
C GLY A 148 -14.64 10.21 -23.05
N GLY A 149 -14.16 9.07 -22.54
CA GLY A 149 -14.91 7.82 -22.46
C GLY A 149 -16.13 7.94 -21.55
N ARG A 150 -17.12 7.05 -21.77
CA ARG A 150 -18.31 6.99 -20.94
C ARG A 150 -18.33 5.74 -20.06
N VAL A 151 -18.68 5.92 -18.79
CA VAL A 151 -18.83 4.84 -17.81
C VAL A 151 -20.24 4.92 -17.21
N VAL A 152 -20.92 3.79 -17.13
CA VAL A 152 -22.23 3.72 -16.50
C VAL A 152 -22.07 3.36 -15.03
N LEU A 153 -22.46 4.26 -14.14
CA LEU A 153 -22.51 4.04 -12.69
C LEU A 153 -23.96 4.18 -12.25
N GLY A 154 -24.53 3.09 -11.76
CA GLY A 154 -25.96 3.04 -11.48
C GLY A 154 -26.81 3.13 -12.75
N THR A 155 -27.66 4.15 -12.85
CA THR A 155 -28.54 4.41 -14.00
C THR A 155 -28.00 5.48 -14.96
N HIS A 156 -26.95 6.19 -14.56
CA HIS A 156 -26.41 7.31 -15.32
C HIS A 156 -25.08 7.01 -15.99
N ALA A 157 -24.86 7.65 -17.15
CA ALA A 157 -23.61 7.60 -17.87
C ALA A 157 -22.75 8.83 -17.53
N TYR A 158 -21.53 8.60 -17.10
CA TYR A 158 -20.57 9.62 -16.71
C TYR A 158 -19.47 9.74 -17.75
N THR A 159 -19.02 10.96 -17.99
CA THR A 159 -17.91 11.24 -18.92
C THR A 159 -16.60 11.37 -18.14
N VAL A 160 -15.57 10.68 -18.56
CA VAL A 160 -14.21 10.78 -17.98
C VAL A 160 -13.58 12.10 -18.43
N VAL A 161 -13.51 13.09 -17.55
CA VAL A 161 -12.96 14.42 -17.84
C VAL A 161 -11.51 14.58 -17.41
N GLY A 162 -11.04 13.69 -16.52
CA GLY A 162 -9.65 13.69 -16.04
C GLY A 162 -9.18 12.30 -15.62
N VAL A 163 -7.86 12.14 -15.60
CA VAL A 163 -7.20 10.91 -15.20
C VAL A 163 -6.13 11.24 -14.16
N THR A 164 -6.16 10.52 -13.02
CA THR A 164 -5.14 10.56 -11.98
C THR A 164 -4.15 9.40 -12.17
N ARG A 165 -3.05 9.45 -11.41
CA ARG A 165 -2.06 8.38 -11.37
C ARG A 165 -1.75 7.99 -9.94
N GLY A 166 -1.99 6.72 -9.60
CA GLY A 166 -1.69 6.17 -8.29
C GLY A 166 -2.65 6.63 -7.19
N ALA A 167 -3.82 7.16 -7.56
CA ALA A 167 -4.88 7.47 -6.62
C ALA A 167 -5.60 6.18 -6.24
N VAL A 168 -5.36 5.72 -5.01
CA VAL A 168 -5.89 4.44 -4.50
C VAL A 168 -6.44 4.60 -3.10
N ASP A 169 -7.34 3.68 -2.73
CA ASP A 169 -7.80 3.53 -1.35
C ASP A 169 -6.84 2.68 -0.51
N SER A 170 -7.14 2.49 0.76
CA SER A 170 -6.34 1.67 1.68
C SER A 170 -6.25 0.19 1.30
N GLY A 171 -7.08 -0.29 0.41
CA GLY A 171 -7.05 -1.64 -0.15
C GLY A 171 -6.24 -1.74 -1.45
N GLY A 172 -5.77 -0.60 -1.98
CA GLY A 172 -5.10 -0.51 -3.28
C GLY A 172 -6.07 -0.43 -4.47
N ASN A 173 -7.38 -0.27 -4.21
CA ASN A 173 -8.37 -0.09 -5.26
C ASN A 173 -8.25 1.32 -5.85
N PRO A 174 -8.34 1.47 -7.19
CA PRO A 174 -8.28 2.78 -7.81
C PRO A 174 -9.44 3.68 -7.39
N LEU A 175 -9.17 4.98 -7.26
CA LEU A 175 -10.19 5.97 -6.92
C LEU A 175 -10.90 6.51 -8.16
N VAL A 176 -12.18 6.78 -7.99
CA VAL A 176 -13.03 7.49 -8.93
C VAL A 176 -13.68 8.65 -8.20
N TYR A 177 -13.39 9.87 -8.64
CA TYR A 177 -13.94 11.08 -8.06
C TYR A 177 -15.20 11.49 -8.80
N LEU A 178 -16.26 11.81 -8.04
CA LEU A 178 -17.52 12.32 -8.52
C LEU A 178 -17.90 13.58 -7.74
N SER A 179 -18.89 14.32 -8.24
CA SER A 179 -19.57 15.29 -7.39
C SER A 179 -20.28 14.58 -6.23
N LEU A 180 -20.43 15.25 -5.11
CA LEU A 180 -21.10 14.68 -3.94
C LEU A 180 -22.53 14.19 -4.25
N PRO A 181 -23.38 14.95 -4.95
CA PRO A 181 -24.71 14.47 -5.32
C PRO A 181 -24.70 13.20 -6.17
N ASP A 182 -23.81 13.16 -7.18
CA ASP A 182 -23.69 11.98 -8.05
C ASP A 182 -23.18 10.75 -7.28
N ALA A 183 -22.24 10.95 -6.35
CA ALA A 183 -21.73 9.88 -5.51
C ALA A 183 -22.80 9.32 -4.57
N GLN A 184 -23.60 10.20 -3.94
CA GLN A 184 -24.71 9.80 -3.09
C GLN A 184 -25.80 9.07 -3.89
N GLU A 185 -26.13 9.55 -5.08
CA GLU A 185 -27.10 8.88 -5.95
C GLU A 185 -26.63 7.49 -6.38
N ALA A 186 -25.36 7.37 -6.79
CA ALA A 186 -24.78 6.08 -7.19
C ALA A 186 -24.69 5.09 -6.01
N GLN A 187 -24.40 5.57 -4.79
CA GLN A 187 -24.45 4.78 -3.56
C GLN A 187 -25.88 4.33 -3.25
N PHE A 188 -26.84 5.23 -3.33
CA PHE A 188 -28.27 4.95 -3.08
C PHE A 188 -28.81 3.88 -4.01
N GLN A 189 -28.45 3.90 -5.28
CA GLN A 189 -28.87 2.88 -6.25
C GLN A 189 -28.25 1.51 -5.98
N GLN A 190 -27.05 1.46 -5.38
CA GLN A 190 -26.43 0.23 -4.94
C GLN A 190 -27.15 -0.36 -3.72
N ASP A 191 -27.55 0.49 -2.78
CA ASP A 191 -28.32 0.11 -1.59
C ASP A 191 -29.79 -0.19 -1.91
N ASN A 192 -30.30 0.20 -3.07
CA ASN A 192 -31.74 0.09 -3.42
C ASN A 192 -32.26 -1.36 -3.38
N ARG A 193 -31.43 -2.37 -3.69
CA ARG A 193 -31.86 -3.79 -3.56
C ARG A 193 -31.97 -4.21 -2.10
N ALA A 194 -31.04 -3.82 -1.26
CA ALA A 194 -31.08 -4.07 0.17
C ALA A 194 -32.23 -3.27 0.83
N LEU A 195 -32.42 -2.03 0.41
CA LEU A 195 -33.50 -1.15 0.83
C LEU A 195 -34.86 -1.64 0.38
N ALA A 196 -35.01 -2.12 -0.85
CA ALA A 196 -36.24 -2.75 -1.31
C ALA A 196 -36.59 -3.99 -0.50
N ALA A 197 -35.59 -4.82 -0.17
CA ALA A 197 -35.77 -5.97 0.70
C ALA A 197 -36.11 -5.54 2.15
N ALA A 198 -35.44 -4.51 2.69
CA ALA A 198 -35.74 -3.97 4.01
C ALA A 198 -37.12 -3.32 4.08
N ARG A 199 -37.53 -2.58 3.05
CA ARG A 199 -38.89 -2.01 2.91
C ARG A 199 -39.96 -3.12 2.88
N ALA A 200 -39.74 -4.16 2.07
CA ALA A 200 -40.64 -5.30 2.02
C ALA A 200 -40.74 -5.99 3.40
N THR A 201 -39.62 -6.17 4.08
CA THR A 201 -39.58 -6.74 5.43
C THR A 201 -40.30 -5.86 6.45
N ASN A 202 -40.11 -4.53 6.40
CA ASN A 202 -40.77 -3.59 7.30
C ASN A 202 -42.27 -3.49 7.03
N LEU A 203 -42.69 -3.51 5.75
CA LEU A 203 -44.11 -3.61 5.39
C LEU A 203 -44.74 -4.86 5.98
N THR A 204 -44.15 -6.02 5.78
CA THR A 204 -44.61 -7.30 6.34
C THR A 204 -44.68 -7.28 7.88
N ARG A 205 -43.75 -6.62 8.54
CA ARG A 205 -43.80 -6.42 10.01
C ARG A 205 -44.93 -5.53 10.46
N LEU A 206 -45.16 -4.39 9.78
CA LEU A 206 -46.24 -3.49 10.08
C LEU A 206 -47.60 -4.15 9.84
N GLU A 207 -47.76 -4.89 8.74
CA GLU A 207 -48.97 -5.66 8.46
C GLU A 207 -49.26 -6.72 9.54
N ARG A 208 -48.20 -7.46 9.98
CA ARG A 208 -48.32 -8.41 11.10
C ARG A 208 -48.66 -7.74 12.44
N ALA A 209 -48.24 -6.49 12.62
CA ALA A 209 -48.57 -5.69 13.80
C ALA A 209 -49.99 -5.08 13.74
N GLY A 210 -50.77 -5.39 12.70
CA GLY A 210 -52.15 -4.97 12.56
C GLY A 210 -52.39 -3.59 11.90
N TYR A 211 -51.34 -3.00 11.31
CA TYR A 211 -51.49 -1.75 10.57
C TYR A 211 -52.05 -2.03 9.17
N SER A 212 -52.99 -1.20 8.72
CA SER A 212 -53.50 -1.28 7.34
C SER A 212 -52.38 -0.91 6.34
N ALA A 213 -52.48 -1.37 5.10
CA ALA A 213 -51.50 -1.06 4.05
C ALA A 213 -51.30 0.43 3.84
N GLU A 214 -52.36 1.24 4.03
CA GLU A 214 -52.28 2.71 3.93
C GLU A 214 -51.52 3.31 5.12
N GLN A 215 -51.77 2.83 6.34
CA GLN A 215 -51.02 3.22 7.53
C GLN A 215 -49.56 2.80 7.47
N ALA A 216 -49.28 1.56 7.03
CA ALA A 216 -47.94 1.04 6.84
C ALA A 216 -47.15 1.90 5.83
N ASN A 217 -47.77 2.28 4.71
CA ASN A 217 -47.12 3.16 3.72
C ASN A 217 -46.85 4.59 4.24
N ARG A 218 -47.68 5.10 5.16
CA ARG A 218 -47.42 6.41 5.82
C ARG A 218 -46.32 6.33 6.87
N LEU A 219 -46.16 5.20 7.54
CA LEU A 219 -45.12 4.97 8.57
C LEU A 219 -43.79 4.59 7.96
N LEU A 220 -43.78 3.98 6.78
CA LEU A 220 -42.58 3.49 6.11
C LEU A 220 -41.49 4.57 5.90
N PRO A 221 -41.81 5.82 5.46
CA PRO A 221 -40.84 6.89 5.33
C PRO A 221 -40.22 7.33 6.67
N LEU A 222 -41.00 7.22 7.77
CA LEU A 222 -40.52 7.54 9.13
C LEU A 222 -39.63 6.48 9.71
N LEU A 223 -39.76 5.24 9.24
CA LEU A 223 -38.89 4.09 9.64
C LEU A 223 -37.67 3.93 8.72
N SER A 224 -37.72 4.52 7.54
CA SER A 224 -36.57 4.58 6.63
C SER A 224 -35.86 5.92 6.84
N THR A 225 -34.84 5.91 7.70
CA THR A 225 -33.91 7.06 7.87
C THR A 225 -33.08 7.17 6.58
N GLN A 226 -33.68 7.75 5.55
CA GLN A 226 -32.98 8.10 4.31
C GLN A 226 -32.77 9.60 4.26
N GLY A 227 -31.77 10.07 5.03
CA GLY A 227 -31.17 11.36 4.79
C GLY A 227 -29.92 11.19 3.94
N ASP A 228 -29.57 12.20 3.18
CA ASP A 228 -28.29 12.31 2.52
C ASP A 228 -27.20 12.14 3.58
N THR A 229 -26.45 11.03 3.48
CA THR A 229 -25.39 10.73 4.45
C THR A 229 -24.02 10.92 3.82
N ILE A 230 -23.07 11.31 4.66
CA ILE A 230 -21.66 11.46 4.33
C ILE A 230 -20.83 10.61 5.28
N ASN A 231 -19.59 10.31 4.89
CA ASN A 231 -18.70 9.49 5.70
C ASN A 231 -17.78 10.33 6.59
N ALA A 232 -17.46 11.56 6.18
CA ALA A 232 -16.65 12.48 6.95
C ALA A 232 -16.92 13.92 6.53
N VAL A 233 -16.54 14.86 7.39
CA VAL A 233 -16.37 16.26 7.03
C VAL A 233 -14.89 16.61 7.12
N LEU A 234 -14.35 17.11 6.02
CA LEU A 234 -13.00 17.61 5.90
C LEU A 234 -12.96 19.07 6.36
N VAL A 235 -12.03 19.38 7.24
CA VAL A 235 -11.92 20.72 7.81
C VAL A 235 -10.53 21.28 7.54
N ARG A 236 -10.50 22.50 7.00
CA ARG A 236 -9.30 23.33 6.92
C ARG A 236 -9.43 24.45 7.95
N LEU A 237 -8.39 24.65 8.73
CA LEU A 237 -8.31 25.67 9.77
C LEU A 237 -7.88 27.03 9.22
N ALA A 238 -8.29 28.09 9.90
CA ALA A 238 -7.76 29.41 9.64
C ALA A 238 -6.28 29.48 10.08
N PRO A 239 -5.44 30.28 9.39
CA PRO A 239 -4.04 30.41 9.75
C PRO A 239 -3.83 30.84 11.20
N GLY A 240 -2.96 30.13 11.93
CA GLY A 240 -2.62 30.45 13.32
C GLY A 240 -3.60 29.95 14.39
N VAL A 241 -4.63 29.20 14.00
CA VAL A 241 -5.58 28.61 14.96
C VAL A 241 -5.05 27.29 15.48
N ASP A 242 -5.24 27.06 16.78
CA ASP A 242 -4.91 25.79 17.43
C ASP A 242 -5.91 24.69 17.03
N ALA A 243 -5.42 23.69 16.30
CA ALA A 243 -6.20 22.55 15.87
C ALA A 243 -6.81 21.78 17.05
N THR A 244 -6.12 21.70 18.18
CA THR A 244 -6.56 20.97 19.37
C THR A 244 -7.78 21.64 20.01
N ALA A 245 -7.78 22.97 20.05
CA ALA A 245 -8.90 23.74 20.62
C ALA A 245 -10.17 23.61 19.75
N VAL A 246 -10.02 23.69 18.41
CA VAL A 246 -11.15 23.51 17.48
C VAL A 246 -11.70 22.09 17.55
N ALA A 247 -10.80 21.08 17.57
CA ALA A 247 -11.18 19.68 17.68
C ALA A 247 -11.93 19.40 18.99
N ALA A 248 -11.48 19.95 20.12
CA ALA A 248 -12.17 19.84 21.41
C ALA A 248 -13.57 20.47 21.35
N HIS A 249 -13.67 21.67 20.79
CA HIS A 249 -14.97 22.36 20.66
C HIS A 249 -15.99 21.55 19.83
N ILE A 250 -15.56 20.96 18.70
CA ILE A 250 -16.42 20.13 17.85
C ILE A 250 -16.85 18.86 18.62
N ARG A 251 -15.94 18.19 19.33
CA ARG A 251 -16.25 17.01 20.14
C ARG A 251 -17.27 17.29 21.21
N ASP A 252 -17.06 18.35 21.97
CA ASP A 252 -17.87 18.66 23.16
C ASP A 252 -19.25 19.17 22.78
N TRP A 253 -19.37 19.94 21.71
CA TRP A 253 -20.61 20.60 21.33
C TRP A 253 -21.45 19.80 20.34
N LEU A 254 -20.80 19.11 19.38
CA LEU A 254 -21.50 18.39 18.31
C LEU A 254 -21.47 16.86 18.48
N TYR A 255 -20.77 16.36 19.49
CA TYR A 255 -20.63 14.92 19.78
C TYR A 255 -20.05 14.09 18.62
N PHE A 256 -19.21 14.71 17.78
CA PHE A 256 -18.47 14.05 16.73
C PHE A 256 -17.07 13.70 17.19
N ASN A 257 -16.48 12.66 16.60
CA ASN A 257 -15.06 12.43 16.73
C ASN A 257 -14.29 13.28 15.73
N VAL A 258 -13.17 13.84 16.18
CA VAL A 258 -12.31 14.69 15.38
C VAL A 258 -10.90 14.18 15.47
N TYR A 259 -10.28 13.95 14.33
CA TYR A 259 -8.91 13.50 14.22
C TYR A 259 -8.12 14.49 13.37
N SER A 260 -6.90 14.82 13.80
CA SER A 260 -5.93 15.48 12.94
C SER A 260 -5.47 14.51 11.84
N THR A 261 -4.92 15.03 10.77
CA THR A 261 -4.36 14.21 9.69
C THR A 261 -3.27 13.25 10.19
N ASP A 262 -2.46 13.67 11.18
CA ASP A 262 -1.45 12.81 11.80
C ASP A 262 -2.06 11.73 12.71
N GLU A 263 -3.16 12.02 13.40
CA GLU A 263 -3.89 11.03 14.19
C GLU A 263 -4.57 10.01 13.28
N GLU A 264 -5.22 10.45 12.22
CA GLU A 264 -5.86 9.56 11.25
C GLU A 264 -4.84 8.64 10.57
N ARG A 265 -3.66 9.18 10.22
CA ARG A 265 -2.55 8.38 9.71
C ARG A 265 -2.08 7.32 10.71
N ARG A 266 -1.94 7.68 11.99
CA ARG A 266 -1.58 6.71 13.05
C ARG A 266 -2.65 5.65 13.24
N LEU A 267 -3.92 6.03 13.31
CA LEU A 267 -5.05 5.10 13.42
C LEU A 267 -5.08 4.11 12.26
N MET A 268 -4.81 4.57 11.04
CA MET A 268 -4.73 3.70 9.88
C MET A 268 -3.56 2.71 9.98
N LEU A 269 -2.38 3.17 10.37
CA LEU A 269 -1.17 2.34 10.48
C LEU A 269 -1.26 1.33 11.63
N GLU A 270 -1.75 1.76 12.80
CA GLU A 270 -1.86 0.94 14.01
C GLU A 270 -3.12 0.06 14.00
N GLY A 271 -4.18 0.49 13.31
CA GLY A 271 -5.45 -0.22 13.20
C GLY A 271 -5.47 -1.18 11.99
N ARG A 272 -6.07 -0.71 10.91
CA ARG A 272 -6.40 -1.54 9.74
C ARG A 272 -5.17 -2.16 9.05
N LEU A 273 -4.09 -1.39 8.94
CA LEU A 273 -2.87 -1.84 8.26
C LEU A 273 -1.94 -2.65 9.16
N SER A 274 -2.05 -2.57 10.49
CA SER A 274 -1.10 -3.19 11.41
C SER A 274 -1.00 -4.70 11.23
N LYS A 275 -2.13 -5.40 11.17
CA LYS A 275 -2.16 -6.86 11.01
C LYS A 275 -1.56 -7.30 9.69
N MET A 276 -1.92 -6.64 8.60
CA MET A 276 -1.38 -6.95 7.27
C MET A 276 0.12 -6.63 7.20
N SER A 277 0.54 -5.48 7.72
CA SER A 277 1.95 -5.08 7.78
C SER A 277 2.77 -6.02 8.66
N ALA A 278 2.23 -6.51 9.77
CA ALA A 278 2.90 -7.50 10.62
C ALA A 278 3.12 -8.82 9.87
N VAL A 279 2.10 -9.33 9.17
CA VAL A 279 2.21 -10.56 8.36
C VAL A 279 3.23 -10.39 7.23
N LEU A 280 3.14 -9.29 6.47
CA LEU A 280 4.11 -9.01 5.40
C LEU A 280 5.54 -8.81 5.95
N GLY A 281 5.66 -8.15 7.10
CA GLY A 281 6.94 -7.99 7.80
C GLY A 281 7.56 -9.31 8.23
N LEU A 282 6.73 -10.24 8.75
CA LEU A 282 7.18 -11.60 9.09
C LEU A 282 7.68 -12.36 7.86
N PHE A 283 6.93 -12.35 6.75
CA PHE A 283 7.37 -12.98 5.50
C PHE A 283 8.65 -12.36 4.97
N ARG A 284 8.77 -11.02 5.01
CA ARG A 284 10.01 -10.31 4.65
C ARG A 284 11.19 -10.79 5.50
N ALA A 285 11.04 -10.86 6.82
CA ALA A 285 12.09 -11.33 7.72
C ALA A 285 12.50 -12.77 7.43
N LEU A 286 11.52 -13.65 7.20
CA LEU A 286 11.77 -15.06 6.86
C LEU A 286 12.54 -15.18 5.53
N LEU A 287 12.15 -14.43 4.50
CA LEU A 287 12.85 -14.43 3.21
C LEU A 287 14.30 -13.92 3.34
N VAL A 288 14.53 -12.91 4.18
CA VAL A 288 15.89 -12.41 4.46
C VAL A 288 16.74 -13.51 5.12
N ILE A 289 16.19 -14.18 6.13
CA ILE A 289 16.91 -15.28 6.83
C ILE A 289 17.23 -16.43 5.85
N VAL A 290 16.23 -16.86 5.07
CA VAL A 290 16.42 -17.92 4.07
C VAL A 290 17.49 -17.52 3.04
N SER A 291 17.48 -16.27 2.58
CA SER A 291 18.48 -15.77 1.64
C SER A 291 19.90 -15.81 2.22
N ILE A 292 20.07 -15.41 3.49
CA ILE A 292 21.36 -15.47 4.20
C ILE A 292 21.83 -16.91 4.31
N VAL A 293 20.95 -17.85 4.69
CA VAL A 293 21.29 -19.28 4.81
C VAL A 293 21.70 -19.87 3.45
N ILE A 294 21.00 -19.52 2.37
CA ILE A 294 21.35 -19.99 1.03
C ILE A 294 22.68 -19.41 0.56
N ILE A 295 22.94 -18.12 0.80
CA ILE A 295 24.25 -17.50 0.53
C ILE A 295 25.33 -18.21 1.32
N ALA A 296 25.10 -18.53 2.60
CA ALA A 296 26.03 -19.28 3.44
C ALA A 296 26.38 -20.65 2.85
N LEU A 297 25.34 -21.40 2.45
CA LEU A 297 25.50 -22.71 1.85
C LEU A 297 26.30 -22.65 0.54
N ILE A 298 25.99 -21.67 -0.30
CA ILE A 298 26.69 -21.49 -1.58
C ILE A 298 28.15 -21.14 -1.35
N VAL A 299 28.45 -20.18 -0.47
CA VAL A 299 29.86 -19.81 -0.13
C VAL A 299 30.61 -21.00 0.47
N TYR A 300 29.94 -21.78 1.32
CA TYR A 300 30.50 -23.00 1.90
C TYR A 300 30.85 -24.04 0.82
N VAL A 301 29.92 -24.35 -0.11
CA VAL A 301 30.15 -25.30 -1.22
C VAL A 301 31.28 -24.82 -2.13
N LEU A 302 31.28 -23.53 -2.51
CA LEU A 302 32.36 -22.96 -3.33
C LEU A 302 33.74 -23.02 -2.62
N THR A 303 33.75 -22.92 -1.29
CA THR A 303 34.98 -23.05 -0.50
C THR A 303 35.46 -24.49 -0.45
N ILE A 304 34.57 -25.48 -0.28
CA ILE A 304 34.91 -26.92 -0.30
C ILE A 304 35.48 -27.33 -1.66
N GLU A 305 34.90 -26.89 -2.76
CA GLU A 305 35.43 -27.18 -4.11
C GLU A 305 36.88 -26.71 -4.27
N LYS A 306 37.32 -25.70 -3.52
CA LYS A 306 38.66 -25.11 -3.55
C LYS A 306 39.57 -25.61 -2.45
N ILE A 307 39.16 -26.61 -1.68
CA ILE A 307 39.89 -27.03 -0.47
C ILE A 307 41.31 -27.49 -0.80
N ARG A 308 41.52 -28.16 -1.96
CA ARG A 308 42.85 -28.56 -2.45
C ARG A 308 43.73 -27.35 -2.78
N SER A 309 43.18 -26.33 -3.45
CA SER A 309 43.93 -25.09 -3.74
C SER A 309 44.30 -24.34 -2.46
N ILE A 310 43.41 -24.34 -1.46
CA ILE A 310 43.68 -23.75 -0.14
C ILE A 310 44.76 -24.55 0.60
N ALA A 311 44.73 -25.89 0.55
CA ALA A 311 45.75 -26.75 1.13
C ALA A 311 47.13 -26.53 0.47
N THR A 312 47.19 -26.37 -0.86
CA THR A 312 48.43 -26.02 -1.58
C THR A 312 48.96 -24.65 -1.15
N LEU A 313 48.10 -23.63 -1.00
CA LEU A 313 48.52 -22.32 -0.49
C LEU A 313 49.11 -22.42 0.92
N LYS A 314 48.56 -23.25 1.80
CA LYS A 314 49.10 -23.50 3.14
C LYS A 314 50.46 -24.21 3.09
N LEU A 315 50.67 -25.18 2.18
CA LEU A 315 51.95 -25.86 1.99
C LEU A 315 53.06 -24.90 1.57
N ILE A 316 52.75 -23.91 0.74
CA ILE A 316 53.69 -22.87 0.27
C ILE A 316 53.95 -21.83 1.37
N GLY A 317 53.25 -21.92 2.53
CA GLY A 317 53.45 -21.03 3.68
C GLY A 317 52.56 -19.78 3.67
N ALA A 318 51.45 -19.75 2.90
CA ALA A 318 50.52 -18.63 2.91
C ALA A 318 49.88 -18.46 4.32
N PRO A 319 49.92 -17.25 4.89
CA PRO A 319 49.30 -16.99 6.20
C PRO A 319 47.78 -17.10 6.16
N ASN A 320 47.17 -17.48 7.28
CA ASN A 320 45.71 -17.70 7.38
C ASN A 320 44.86 -16.49 6.93
N TRP A 321 45.36 -15.26 7.13
CA TRP A 321 44.62 -14.05 6.71
C TRP A 321 44.43 -13.96 5.19
N VAL A 322 45.34 -14.53 4.38
CA VAL A 322 45.17 -14.59 2.92
C VAL A 322 44.01 -15.48 2.53
N ILE A 323 43.81 -16.60 3.24
CA ILE A 323 42.69 -17.52 3.03
C ILE A 323 41.37 -16.83 3.44
N VAL A 324 41.38 -16.20 4.61
CA VAL A 324 40.21 -15.42 5.11
C VAL A 324 39.82 -14.34 4.10
N ARG A 325 40.81 -13.57 3.65
CA ARG A 325 40.60 -12.49 2.68
C ARG A 325 40.04 -13.02 1.35
N LEU A 326 40.57 -14.14 0.84
CA LEU A 326 40.10 -14.75 -0.41
C LEU A 326 38.62 -15.14 -0.33
N ILE A 327 38.20 -15.80 0.76
CA ILE A 327 36.80 -16.23 0.96
C ILE A 327 35.90 -15.04 1.16
N MET A 328 36.31 -14.02 1.93
CA MET A 328 35.57 -12.80 2.15
C MET A 328 35.37 -12.00 0.86
N GLU A 329 36.44 -11.80 0.08
CA GLU A 329 36.35 -11.10 -1.22
C GLU A 329 35.43 -11.82 -2.18
N GLN A 330 35.44 -13.16 -2.21
CA GLN A 330 34.57 -13.96 -3.04
C GLN A 330 33.08 -13.85 -2.59
N SER A 331 32.80 -13.93 -1.29
CA SER A 331 31.48 -13.79 -0.73
C SER A 331 30.90 -12.39 -1.01
N LEU A 332 31.69 -11.35 -0.79
CA LEU A 332 31.30 -9.96 -1.07
C LEU A 332 31.04 -9.73 -2.56
N ALA A 333 31.96 -10.24 -3.44
CA ALA A 333 31.76 -10.11 -4.88
C ALA A 333 30.49 -10.81 -5.36
N LEU A 334 30.22 -12.03 -4.83
CA LEU A 334 28.99 -12.76 -5.12
C LEU A 334 27.76 -11.97 -4.69
N THR A 335 27.73 -11.47 -3.45
CA THR A 335 26.58 -10.72 -2.90
C THR A 335 26.36 -9.42 -3.67
N LEU A 336 27.44 -8.66 -3.97
CA LEU A 336 27.36 -7.42 -4.73
C LEU A 336 26.84 -7.66 -6.16
N ALA A 337 27.40 -8.64 -6.87
CA ALA A 337 27.00 -8.96 -8.24
C ALA A 337 25.54 -9.45 -8.26
N SER A 338 25.16 -10.33 -7.34
CA SER A 338 23.80 -10.83 -7.23
C SER A 338 22.80 -9.73 -6.89
N PHE A 339 23.16 -8.79 -6.01
CA PHE A 339 22.30 -7.67 -5.68
C PHE A 339 22.12 -6.70 -6.87
N ALA A 340 23.19 -6.43 -7.63
CA ALA A 340 23.10 -5.60 -8.84
C ALA A 340 22.18 -6.24 -9.89
N VAL A 341 22.28 -7.55 -10.11
CA VAL A 341 21.38 -8.29 -11.02
C VAL A 341 19.95 -8.32 -10.47
N ALA A 342 19.76 -8.54 -9.16
CA ALA A 342 18.44 -8.50 -8.54
C ALA A 342 17.77 -7.13 -8.67
N TYR A 343 18.56 -6.06 -8.52
CA TYR A 343 18.07 -4.70 -8.70
C TYR A 343 17.65 -4.42 -10.14
N ALA A 344 18.38 -4.95 -11.13
CA ALA A 344 18.00 -4.86 -12.53
C ALA A 344 16.74 -5.69 -12.85
N LEU A 345 16.63 -6.92 -12.30
CA LEU A 345 15.46 -7.78 -12.46
C LEU A 345 14.19 -7.13 -11.86
N ARG A 346 14.32 -6.37 -10.79
CA ARG A 346 13.22 -5.61 -10.20
C ARG A 346 12.53 -4.72 -11.24
N GLU A 347 13.30 -3.98 -12.04
CA GLU A 347 12.75 -3.06 -13.07
C GLU A 347 11.93 -3.81 -14.13
N LEU A 348 12.26 -5.07 -14.39
CA LEU A 348 11.54 -5.93 -15.32
C LEU A 348 10.23 -6.46 -14.72
N ILE A 349 10.21 -6.72 -13.41
CA ILE A 349 9.06 -7.30 -12.69
C ILE A 349 8.00 -6.25 -12.36
N VAL A 350 8.41 -5.04 -11.99
CA VAL A 350 7.53 -3.94 -11.53
C VAL A 350 6.36 -3.65 -12.48
N PRO A 351 6.55 -3.52 -13.81
CA PRO A 351 5.44 -3.17 -14.71
C PRO A 351 4.33 -4.23 -14.79
N GLY A 352 4.66 -5.49 -14.52
CA GLY A 352 3.70 -6.61 -14.56
C GLY A 352 3.00 -6.90 -13.23
N PHE A 353 3.34 -6.18 -12.16
CA PHE A 353 2.81 -6.50 -10.84
C PHE A 353 1.43 -5.87 -10.61
N PRO A 354 0.44 -6.62 -10.09
CA PRO A 354 -0.95 -6.14 -9.99
C PRO A 354 -1.16 -5.06 -8.92
N ARG A 355 -0.20 -4.88 -8.00
CA ARG A 355 -0.24 -3.86 -6.94
C ARG A 355 0.87 -2.83 -7.08
N THR A 356 0.69 -1.69 -6.45
CA THR A 356 1.71 -0.64 -6.38
C THR A 356 2.92 -1.15 -5.60
N LEU A 357 4.08 -1.17 -6.24
CA LEU A 357 5.35 -1.45 -5.60
C LEU A 357 6.05 -0.12 -5.33
N THR A 358 6.25 0.19 -4.06
CA THR A 358 6.95 1.42 -3.64
C THR A 358 8.32 1.05 -3.10
N PHE A 359 9.36 1.67 -3.65
CA PHE A 359 10.74 1.45 -3.22
C PHE A 359 11.29 2.71 -2.59
N VAL A 360 11.44 2.68 -1.27
CA VAL A 360 12.09 3.73 -0.52
C VAL A 360 13.59 3.50 -0.54
N ALA A 361 14.38 4.50 -0.95
CA ALA A 361 15.84 4.36 -1.10
C ALA A 361 16.52 3.90 0.20
N GLY A 362 16.10 4.45 1.36
CA GLY A 362 16.62 4.06 2.68
C GLY A 362 16.37 2.58 3.01
N GLU A 363 15.19 2.07 2.74
CA GLU A 363 14.81 0.67 2.98
C GLU A 363 15.56 -0.30 2.05
N THR A 364 15.75 0.11 0.79
CA THR A 364 16.53 -0.67 -0.18
C THR A 364 18.00 -0.74 0.26
N ALA A 365 18.56 0.38 0.72
CA ALA A 365 19.93 0.44 1.26
C ALA A 365 20.07 -0.39 2.55
N ALA A 366 19.09 -0.32 3.46
CA ALA A 366 19.08 -1.15 4.66
C ALA A 366 19.02 -2.64 4.32
N THR A 367 18.18 -3.05 3.37
CA THR A 367 18.11 -4.44 2.89
C THR A 367 19.45 -4.89 2.29
N PHE A 368 20.09 -4.04 1.50
CA PHE A 368 21.41 -4.28 0.95
C PHE A 368 22.47 -4.46 2.05
N ALA A 369 22.50 -3.56 3.03
CA ALA A 369 23.43 -3.64 4.17
C ALA A 369 23.25 -4.94 4.98
N VAL A 370 21.99 -5.34 5.23
CA VAL A 370 21.66 -6.59 5.93
C VAL A 370 22.15 -7.81 5.12
N MET A 371 21.97 -7.80 3.80
CA MET A 371 22.43 -8.89 2.93
C MET A 371 23.96 -8.96 2.86
N LEU A 372 24.64 -7.81 2.81
CA LEU A 372 26.12 -7.78 2.88
C LEU A 372 26.63 -8.31 4.21
N ALA A 373 26.06 -7.85 5.33
CA ALA A 373 26.43 -8.33 6.66
C ALA A 373 26.14 -9.84 6.81
N GLY A 374 24.97 -10.28 6.32
CA GLY A 374 24.59 -11.69 6.29
C GLY A 374 25.55 -12.54 5.46
N GLY A 375 25.95 -12.09 4.27
CA GLY A 375 26.94 -12.75 3.42
C GLY A 375 28.34 -12.83 4.08
N ALA A 376 28.72 -11.75 4.76
CA ALA A 376 29.97 -11.72 5.52
C ALA A 376 29.96 -12.73 6.70
N LEU A 377 28.86 -12.73 7.48
CA LEU A 377 28.67 -13.68 8.58
C LEU A 377 28.59 -15.12 8.07
N ALA A 378 27.91 -15.34 6.96
CA ALA A 378 27.80 -16.64 6.31
C ALA A 378 29.19 -17.21 5.91
N SER A 379 30.10 -16.33 5.47
CA SER A 379 31.46 -16.74 5.08
C SER A 379 32.29 -17.23 6.27
N LEU A 380 31.96 -16.87 7.52
CA LEU A 380 32.69 -17.30 8.71
C LEU A 380 32.69 -18.82 8.86
N MET A 381 31.57 -19.49 8.55
CA MET A 381 31.47 -20.95 8.59
C MET A 381 32.42 -21.61 7.56
N ALA A 382 32.44 -21.06 6.36
CA ALA A 382 33.36 -21.53 5.30
C ALA A 382 34.84 -21.27 5.66
N ILE A 383 35.14 -20.11 6.23
CA ILE A 383 36.46 -19.72 6.71
C ILE A 383 36.92 -20.69 7.81
N TRP A 384 36.08 -20.95 8.81
CA TRP A 384 36.39 -21.86 9.91
C TRP A 384 36.74 -23.27 9.39
N HIS A 385 35.97 -23.79 8.44
CA HIS A 385 36.23 -25.08 7.81
C HIS A 385 37.56 -25.07 7.02
N ALA A 386 37.78 -24.04 6.20
CA ALA A 386 39.01 -23.88 5.40
C ALA A 386 40.28 -23.77 6.26
N LEU A 387 40.18 -23.08 7.41
CA LEU A 387 41.30 -22.93 8.33
C LEU A 387 41.68 -24.25 9.05
N ARG A 388 40.73 -25.15 9.29
CA ARG A 388 40.93 -26.46 9.91
C ARG A 388 41.41 -27.53 8.92
N THR A 389 41.41 -27.28 7.63
CA THR A 389 41.85 -28.24 6.60
C THR A 389 43.34 -28.53 6.73
N PRO A 390 43.74 -29.80 6.91
CA PRO A 390 45.16 -30.17 7.01
C PRO A 390 45.86 -30.03 5.65
N PRO A 391 47.11 -29.53 5.63
CA PRO A 391 47.88 -29.33 4.40
C PRO A 391 48.11 -30.62 3.59
N GLN A 392 48.11 -31.78 4.27
CA GLN A 392 48.34 -33.10 3.69
C GLN A 392 47.33 -33.49 2.60
N LEU A 393 46.12 -32.91 2.61
CA LEU A 393 45.09 -33.13 1.56
C LEU A 393 45.51 -32.64 0.16
N ALA A 394 46.58 -31.84 0.07
CA ALA A 394 47.12 -31.41 -1.22
C ALA A 394 48.05 -32.49 -1.86
N LEU A 395 48.52 -33.45 -1.05
CA LEU A 395 49.50 -34.48 -1.46
C LEU A 395 48.83 -35.82 -1.80
N GLY A 396 47.58 -36.03 -1.37
CA GLY A 396 46.85 -37.28 -1.61
C GLY A 396 45.83 -37.09 -2.73
N GLY A 397 46.16 -37.26 -3.96
CA GLY A 397 45.28 -37.26 -5.12
C GLY A 397 45.68 -38.27 -6.12
#